data_d7f2695193d1e4c30847a8191570cb42
#
_entry.id   d7f2695193d1e4c30847a8191570cb42
#
_cell.length_a   1.000
_cell.length_b   1.000
_cell.length_c   1.000
_cell.angle_alpha   90.00
_cell.angle_beta   90.00
_cell.angle_gamma   90.00
#
_symmetry.space_group_name_H-M   'P 1'
#
loop_
_entity.id
_entity.type
_entity.pdbx_description
1 polymer ?
#
loop_
_entity_poly.entity_id
_entity_poly.type
_entity_poly.pdbx_seq_one_letter_code
_entity_poly.pdbx_strand_id
1 'polypeptide(L)'
;MSGTNVEISVVVPVCNEADNVEPLAREIHAALGNRAYEMIFIDDGSTDDTAANLRRLKNELPALRILSHSFRSGQSAAVASGVRAARGPWVATLDGDGQNDPADIPKLIVARDENRGVQLFMGNRKASRKDTAFRKLQSSIANGVRSGLLGDGTPDTGCGIKLFSREVFLELPRFDHMHRFLPALFMRQGARVISIPVSHRPRTRGSSKYGMLNRLWVGIIDIGGVMWLRRRYKSGLLVRED
;
A
#
# COMPACT_ATOMS: atom_id res chain seq x y z
N MET A 1 10.67 -13.82 26.82
CA MET A 1 10.23 -13.80 25.41
C MET A 1 10.95 -12.65 24.72
N SER A 2 12.02 -12.90 23.99
CA SER A 2 12.76 -11.85 23.29
C SER A 2 11.88 -11.35 22.17
N GLY A 3 11.30 -10.16 22.33
CA GLY A 3 10.59 -9.49 21.27
C GLY A 3 11.58 -9.19 20.15
N THR A 4 11.50 -9.94 19.05
CA THR A 4 12.19 -9.58 17.82
C THR A 4 11.75 -8.18 17.46
N ASN A 5 12.69 -7.22 17.55
CA ASN A 5 12.44 -5.82 17.25
C ASN A 5 12.23 -5.68 15.73
N VAL A 6 11.00 -5.90 15.26
CA VAL A 6 10.65 -5.79 13.85
C VAL A 6 10.79 -4.32 13.43
N GLU A 7 11.64 -4.05 12.44
CA GLU A 7 11.83 -2.72 11.87
C GLU A 7 10.72 -2.39 10.84
N ILE A 8 10.39 -3.37 10.01
CA ILE A 8 9.47 -3.18 8.88
C ILE A 8 8.48 -4.33 8.80
N SER A 9 7.21 -4.01 8.65
CA SER A 9 6.16 -4.96 8.32
C SER A 9 5.75 -4.78 6.86
N VAL A 10 5.88 -5.84 6.06
CA VAL A 10 5.39 -5.85 4.67
C VAL A 10 3.97 -6.37 4.64
N VAL A 11 3.01 -5.56 4.20
CA VAL A 11 1.58 -5.87 4.15
C VAL A 11 1.15 -6.11 2.72
N VAL A 12 0.64 -7.30 2.44
CA VAL A 12 0.26 -7.76 1.09
C VAL A 12 -1.19 -8.25 1.11
N PRO A 13 -2.15 -7.44 0.63
CA PRO A 13 -3.52 -7.90 0.43
C PRO A 13 -3.59 -8.82 -0.79
N VAL A 14 -4.22 -9.98 -0.64
CA VAL A 14 -4.42 -10.95 -1.72
C VAL A 14 -5.87 -11.43 -1.77
N CYS A 15 -6.36 -11.71 -2.98
CA CYS A 15 -7.67 -12.31 -3.20
C CYS A 15 -7.66 -13.08 -4.52
N ASN A 16 -7.68 -14.42 -4.47
CA ASN A 16 -7.55 -15.30 -5.64
C ASN A 16 -6.26 -15.00 -6.42
N GLU A 17 -5.12 -15.16 -5.75
CA GLU A 17 -3.77 -14.93 -6.26
C GLU A 17 -2.87 -16.17 -6.03
N ALA A 18 -3.45 -17.38 -6.13
CA ALA A 18 -2.77 -18.64 -5.82
C ALA A 18 -1.41 -18.79 -6.52
N ASP A 19 -1.29 -18.34 -7.77
CA ASP A 19 -0.05 -18.44 -8.57
C ASP A 19 0.98 -17.37 -8.22
N ASN A 20 0.57 -16.29 -7.54
CA ASN A 20 1.41 -15.12 -7.26
C ASN A 20 1.99 -15.11 -5.85
N VAL A 21 1.31 -15.72 -4.87
CA VAL A 21 1.68 -15.59 -3.45
C VAL A 21 3.04 -16.20 -3.13
N GLU A 22 3.39 -17.35 -3.73
CA GLU A 22 4.69 -17.99 -3.47
C GLU A 22 5.86 -17.21 -4.06
N PRO A 23 5.89 -16.87 -5.36
CA PRO A 23 6.96 -16.06 -5.94
C PRO A 23 7.13 -14.74 -5.18
N LEU A 24 6.03 -14.05 -4.89
CA LEU A 24 6.04 -12.77 -4.20
C LEU A 24 6.62 -12.86 -2.79
N ALA A 25 6.23 -13.88 -2.01
CA ALA A 25 6.76 -14.07 -0.67
C ALA A 25 8.28 -14.35 -0.67
N ARG A 26 8.74 -15.17 -1.61
CA ARG A 26 10.17 -15.46 -1.77
C ARG A 26 10.97 -14.24 -2.23
N GLU A 27 10.41 -13.43 -3.14
CA GLU A 27 11.04 -12.18 -3.58
C GLU A 27 11.12 -11.14 -2.45
N ILE A 28 10.07 -11.01 -1.61
CA ILE A 28 10.11 -10.14 -0.42
C ILE A 28 11.21 -10.62 0.54
N HIS A 29 11.29 -11.93 0.78
CA HIS A 29 12.34 -12.50 1.62
C HIS A 29 13.74 -12.20 1.08
N ALA A 30 13.95 -12.40 -0.22
CA ALA A 30 15.23 -12.12 -0.88
C ALA A 30 15.59 -10.62 -0.83
N ALA A 31 14.61 -9.72 -1.04
CA ALA A 31 14.82 -8.28 -1.05
C ALA A 31 15.18 -7.70 0.31
N LEU A 32 14.64 -8.26 1.40
CA LEU A 32 14.88 -7.77 2.76
C LEU A 32 16.05 -8.46 3.46
N GLY A 33 16.42 -9.67 3.03
CA GLY A 33 17.60 -10.39 3.52
C GLY A 33 17.63 -10.54 5.05
N ASN A 34 18.69 -10.02 5.67
CA ASN A 34 18.92 -10.13 7.12
C ASN A 34 18.30 -8.98 7.94
N ARG A 35 17.46 -8.12 7.35
CA ARG A 35 16.75 -7.07 8.10
C ARG A 35 15.77 -7.69 9.10
N ALA A 36 15.46 -6.95 10.15
CA ALA A 36 14.44 -7.32 11.11
C ALA A 36 13.06 -6.98 10.54
N TYR A 37 12.42 -7.92 9.83
CA TYR A 37 11.13 -7.70 9.18
C TYR A 37 10.14 -8.85 9.46
N GLU A 38 8.88 -8.58 9.18
CA GLU A 38 7.81 -9.55 9.00
C GLU A 38 7.09 -9.28 7.69
N MET A 39 6.49 -10.28 7.08
CA MET A 39 5.55 -10.14 5.98
C MET A 39 4.18 -10.67 6.40
N ILE A 40 3.14 -9.87 6.17
CA ILE A 40 1.77 -10.17 6.55
C ILE A 40 0.95 -10.23 5.27
N PHE A 41 0.57 -11.44 4.87
CA PHE A 41 -0.38 -11.64 3.78
C PHE A 41 -1.79 -11.63 4.36
N ILE A 42 -2.67 -10.84 3.75
CA ILE A 42 -4.08 -10.76 4.13
C ILE A 42 -4.91 -11.40 3.02
N ASP A 43 -5.37 -12.60 3.27
CA ASP A 43 -6.29 -13.32 2.38
C ASP A 43 -7.70 -12.72 2.54
N ASP A 44 -8.11 -11.93 1.57
CA ASP A 44 -9.39 -11.23 1.56
C ASP A 44 -10.51 -12.12 0.98
N GLY A 45 -10.75 -13.27 1.63
CA GLY A 45 -11.80 -14.19 1.27
C GLY A 45 -11.59 -14.88 -0.08
N SER A 46 -10.39 -15.41 -0.34
CA SER A 46 -10.10 -16.18 -1.55
C SER A 46 -10.91 -17.48 -1.60
N THR A 47 -11.28 -17.88 -2.83
CA THR A 47 -12.01 -19.11 -3.15
C THR A 47 -11.17 -20.12 -3.93
N ASP A 48 -9.92 -19.76 -4.24
CA ASP A 48 -8.92 -20.61 -4.89
C ASP A 48 -7.88 -21.13 -3.86
N ASP A 49 -6.79 -21.69 -4.33
CA ASP A 49 -5.73 -22.28 -3.50
C ASP A 49 -4.82 -21.24 -2.80
N THR A 50 -5.15 -19.93 -2.86
CA THR A 50 -4.35 -18.87 -2.23
C THR A 50 -4.06 -19.15 -0.76
N ALA A 51 -5.10 -19.45 0.03
CA ALA A 51 -4.96 -19.73 1.46
C ALA A 51 -4.13 -20.99 1.75
N ALA A 52 -4.30 -22.04 0.93
CA ALA A 52 -3.55 -23.30 1.06
C ALA A 52 -2.05 -23.06 0.78
N ASN A 53 -1.74 -22.36 -0.30
CA ASN A 53 -0.37 -22.00 -0.67
C ASN A 53 0.33 -21.16 0.40
N LEU A 54 -0.35 -20.16 0.95
CA LEU A 54 0.19 -19.35 2.04
C LEU A 54 0.50 -20.18 3.31
N ARG A 55 -0.41 -21.10 3.70
CA ARG A 55 -0.17 -21.98 4.87
C ARG A 55 1.04 -22.87 4.67
N ARG A 56 1.23 -23.42 3.45
CA ARG A 56 2.43 -24.20 3.11
C ARG A 56 3.70 -23.35 3.24
N LEU A 57 3.71 -22.17 2.65
CA LEU A 57 4.84 -21.24 2.69
C LEU A 57 5.22 -20.80 4.10
N LYS A 58 4.27 -20.67 5.00
CA LYS A 58 4.53 -20.30 6.40
C LYS A 58 5.48 -21.25 7.12
N ASN A 59 5.50 -22.52 6.73
CA ASN A 59 6.42 -23.52 7.30
C ASN A 59 7.87 -23.32 6.82
N GLU A 60 8.05 -22.69 5.66
CA GLU A 60 9.36 -22.44 5.04
C GLU A 60 9.90 -21.04 5.35
N LEU A 61 9.00 -20.07 5.56
CA LEU A 61 9.31 -18.65 5.77
C LEU A 61 8.82 -18.18 7.14
N PRO A 62 9.65 -18.24 8.19
CA PRO A 62 9.25 -17.88 9.57
C PRO A 62 8.77 -16.43 9.74
N ALA A 63 9.23 -15.52 8.86
CA ALA A 63 8.78 -14.13 8.84
C ALA A 63 7.36 -13.95 8.29
N LEU A 64 6.76 -15.00 7.68
CA LEU A 64 5.43 -14.95 7.09
C LEU A 64 4.34 -15.11 8.16
N ARG A 65 3.43 -14.15 8.17
CA ARG A 65 2.16 -14.20 8.92
C ARG A 65 0.99 -14.12 7.96
N ILE A 66 -0.08 -14.80 8.30
CA ILE A 66 -1.29 -14.87 7.48
C ILE A 66 -2.46 -14.36 8.32
N LEU A 67 -3.22 -13.43 7.75
CA LEU A 67 -4.53 -13.02 8.23
C LEU A 67 -5.56 -13.43 7.18
N SER A 68 -6.74 -13.83 7.60
CA SER A 68 -7.83 -14.21 6.68
C SER A 68 -9.11 -13.47 7.06
N HIS A 69 -9.75 -12.86 6.06
CA HIS A 69 -11.10 -12.35 6.20
C HIS A 69 -12.11 -13.48 5.90
N SER A 70 -13.21 -13.52 6.61
CA SER A 70 -14.28 -14.51 6.39
C SER A 70 -15.03 -14.30 5.06
N PHE A 71 -14.97 -13.09 4.51
CA PHE A 71 -15.53 -12.72 3.21
C PHE A 71 -14.72 -11.59 2.60
N ARG A 72 -14.86 -11.41 1.30
CA ARG A 72 -14.17 -10.36 0.56
C ARG A 72 -14.60 -8.97 1.03
N SER A 73 -13.69 -8.26 1.68
CA SER A 73 -13.92 -6.95 2.30
C SER A 73 -13.27 -5.79 1.53
N GLY A 74 -12.46 -6.10 0.52
CA GLY A 74 -11.78 -5.13 -0.34
C GLY A 74 -10.37 -4.77 0.14
N GLN A 75 -9.57 -4.26 -0.82
CA GLN A 75 -8.14 -3.99 -0.63
C GLN A 75 -7.87 -3.03 0.54
N SER A 76 -8.70 -1.99 0.72
CA SER A 76 -8.53 -1.03 1.80
C SER A 76 -8.72 -1.66 3.17
N ALA A 77 -9.71 -2.53 3.32
CA ALA A 77 -9.95 -3.27 4.57
C ALA A 77 -8.80 -4.23 4.85
N ALA A 78 -8.33 -4.95 3.83
CA ALA A 78 -7.22 -5.88 3.96
C ALA A 78 -5.91 -5.15 4.37
N VAL A 79 -5.58 -4.03 3.73
CA VAL A 79 -4.43 -3.20 4.13
C VAL A 79 -4.59 -2.72 5.58
N ALA A 80 -5.77 -2.21 5.96
CA ALA A 80 -6.00 -1.73 7.32
C ALA A 80 -5.88 -2.85 8.37
N SER A 81 -6.35 -4.07 8.07
CA SER A 81 -6.18 -5.25 8.93
C SER A 81 -4.70 -5.61 9.10
N GLY A 82 -3.93 -5.60 8.00
CA GLY A 82 -2.50 -5.87 8.02
C GLY A 82 -1.72 -4.83 8.82
N VAL A 83 -1.97 -3.53 8.60
CA VAL A 83 -1.30 -2.44 9.32
C VAL A 83 -1.62 -2.49 10.82
N ARG A 84 -2.85 -2.85 11.19
CA ARG A 84 -3.23 -3.01 12.60
C ARG A 84 -2.47 -4.13 13.28
N ALA A 85 -2.28 -5.26 12.58
CA ALA A 85 -1.57 -6.44 13.05
C ALA A 85 -0.04 -6.30 12.96
N ALA A 86 0.46 -5.30 12.24
CA ALA A 86 1.88 -5.04 12.06
C ALA A 86 2.56 -4.73 13.40
N ARG A 87 3.80 -5.22 13.55
CA ARG A 87 4.65 -5.00 14.75
C ARG A 87 5.70 -3.92 14.51
N GLY A 88 6.12 -3.76 13.24
CA GLY A 88 7.10 -2.76 12.87
C GLY A 88 6.52 -1.33 12.90
N PRO A 89 7.31 -0.32 13.27
CA PRO A 89 6.91 1.08 13.22
C PRO A 89 6.71 1.59 11.78
N TRP A 90 7.30 0.92 10.82
CA TRP A 90 7.17 1.21 9.40
C TRP A 90 6.47 0.07 8.66
N VAL A 91 5.57 0.43 7.77
CA VAL A 91 4.83 -0.53 6.95
C VAL A 91 5.13 -0.29 5.48
N ALA A 92 5.60 -1.34 4.81
CA ALA A 92 5.64 -1.39 3.35
C ALA A 92 4.39 -2.09 2.82
N THR A 93 3.78 -1.59 1.75
CA THR A 93 2.69 -2.28 1.05
C THR A 93 3.12 -2.72 -0.33
N LEU A 94 2.54 -3.80 -0.82
CA LEU A 94 2.65 -4.31 -2.19
C LEU A 94 1.29 -4.85 -2.61
N ASP A 95 0.98 -4.75 -3.92
CA ASP A 95 -0.17 -5.47 -4.49
C ASP A 95 0.18 -6.96 -4.68
N GLY A 96 -0.78 -7.84 -4.46
CA GLY A 96 -0.59 -9.29 -4.51
C GLY A 96 -0.44 -9.88 -5.91
N ASP A 97 -0.56 -9.06 -6.97
CA ASP A 97 -0.57 -9.49 -8.37
C ASP A 97 0.82 -9.56 -9.04
N GLY A 98 1.89 -9.35 -8.26
CA GLY A 98 3.28 -9.42 -8.71
C GLY A 98 3.75 -8.27 -9.63
N GLN A 99 2.94 -7.24 -9.87
CA GLN A 99 3.33 -6.10 -10.71
C GLN A 99 4.32 -5.15 -10.03
N ASN A 100 4.35 -5.13 -8.70
CA ASN A 100 5.33 -4.38 -7.93
C ASN A 100 6.57 -5.25 -7.71
N ASP A 101 7.75 -4.67 -7.89
CA ASP A 101 9.02 -5.35 -7.61
C ASP A 101 9.40 -5.22 -6.14
N PRO A 102 9.45 -6.30 -5.34
CA PRO A 102 9.89 -6.24 -3.95
C PRO A 102 11.31 -5.70 -3.77
N ALA A 103 12.17 -5.81 -4.79
CA ALA A 103 13.53 -5.24 -4.78
C ALA A 103 13.54 -3.70 -4.69
N ASP A 104 12.39 -3.05 -4.86
CA ASP A 104 12.26 -1.61 -4.64
C ASP A 104 12.01 -1.23 -3.17
N ILE A 105 11.63 -2.17 -2.30
CA ILE A 105 11.43 -1.89 -0.86
C ILE A 105 12.70 -1.31 -0.22
N PRO A 106 13.90 -1.88 -0.40
CA PRO A 106 15.13 -1.31 0.12
C PRO A 106 15.38 0.14 -0.32
N LYS A 107 14.99 0.53 -1.54
CA LYS A 107 15.13 1.93 -2.01
C LYS A 107 14.26 2.90 -1.18
N LEU A 108 13.03 2.48 -0.84
CA LEU A 108 12.15 3.28 0.01
C LEU A 108 12.68 3.36 1.45
N ILE A 109 13.33 2.29 1.93
CA ILE A 109 13.96 2.28 3.26
C ILE A 109 15.13 3.25 3.31
N VAL A 110 16.02 3.22 2.30
CA VAL A 110 17.13 4.18 2.19
C VAL A 110 16.60 5.62 2.15
N ALA A 111 15.58 5.86 1.32
CA ALA A 111 14.95 7.18 1.24
C ALA A 111 14.37 7.63 2.59
N ARG A 112 13.80 6.72 3.41
CA ARG A 112 13.33 7.00 4.76
C ARG A 112 14.49 7.44 5.67
N ASP A 113 15.60 6.73 5.62
CA ASP A 113 16.75 6.99 6.48
C ASP A 113 17.41 8.34 6.17
N GLU A 114 17.41 8.71 4.87
CA GLU A 114 17.94 9.99 4.38
C GLU A 114 16.99 11.19 4.61
N ASN A 115 15.68 10.95 4.73
CA ASN A 115 14.66 12.00 4.79
C ASN A 115 13.89 11.97 6.11
N ARG A 116 14.54 12.33 7.20
CA ARG A 116 13.92 12.41 8.53
C ARG A 116 12.71 13.34 8.52
N GLY A 117 11.62 12.91 9.19
CA GLY A 117 10.38 13.68 9.27
C GLY A 117 9.43 13.49 8.07
N VAL A 118 9.78 12.67 7.07
CA VAL A 118 8.85 12.18 6.05
C VAL A 118 8.16 10.92 6.57
N GLN A 119 6.83 10.87 6.49
CA GLN A 119 6.04 9.75 7.01
C GLN A 119 5.43 8.87 5.93
N LEU A 120 5.48 9.26 4.66
CA LEU A 120 5.01 8.45 3.53
C LEU A 120 5.94 8.59 2.33
N PHE A 121 6.43 7.46 1.87
CA PHE A 121 7.23 7.29 0.66
C PHE A 121 6.39 6.53 -0.36
N MET A 122 6.06 7.18 -1.48
CA MET A 122 5.24 6.63 -2.56
C MET A 122 6.10 6.12 -3.69
N GLY A 123 5.87 4.91 -4.16
CA GLY A 123 6.43 4.47 -5.42
C GLY A 123 5.90 5.30 -6.60
N ASN A 124 6.78 5.64 -7.54
CA ASN A 124 6.44 6.34 -8.77
C ASN A 124 6.92 5.53 -9.97
N ARG A 125 5.98 4.94 -10.72
CA ARG A 125 6.25 4.08 -11.88
C ARG A 125 6.33 4.84 -13.21
N LYS A 126 6.18 6.18 -13.22
CA LYS A 126 6.05 6.94 -14.47
C LYS A 126 7.19 6.70 -15.45
N ALA A 127 8.42 6.56 -14.97
CA ALA A 127 9.60 6.33 -15.82
C ALA A 127 9.68 4.90 -16.38
N SER A 128 9.10 3.92 -15.69
CA SER A 128 9.21 2.48 -16.03
C SER A 128 8.01 1.94 -16.79
N ARG A 129 6.89 2.69 -16.88
CA ARG A 129 5.66 2.22 -17.55
C ARG A 129 5.81 2.22 -19.07
N LYS A 130 5.61 1.05 -19.67
CA LYS A 130 5.56 0.83 -21.14
C LYS A 130 4.11 0.95 -21.67
N ASP A 131 3.29 1.84 -21.12
CA ASP A 131 1.92 2.07 -21.59
C ASP A 131 1.90 2.80 -22.94
N THR A 132 0.81 2.62 -23.70
CA THR A 132 0.55 3.41 -24.91
C THR A 132 0.44 4.90 -24.57
N ALA A 133 0.81 5.78 -25.52
CA ALA A 133 0.74 7.24 -25.35
C ALA A 133 -0.64 7.70 -24.88
N PHE A 134 -1.72 7.09 -25.39
CA PHE A 134 -3.10 7.40 -25.03
C PHE A 134 -3.40 7.06 -23.55
N ARG A 135 -2.99 5.88 -23.05
CA ARG A 135 -3.16 5.50 -21.64
C ARG A 135 -2.35 6.37 -20.70
N LYS A 136 -1.13 6.77 -21.12
CA LYS A 136 -0.29 7.71 -20.36
C LYS A 136 -0.98 9.07 -20.23
N LEU A 137 -1.56 9.58 -21.32
CA LEU A 137 -2.28 10.85 -21.32
C LEU A 137 -3.52 10.80 -20.42
N GLN A 138 -4.38 9.78 -20.54
CA GLN A 138 -5.56 9.61 -19.67
C GLN A 138 -5.17 9.54 -18.19
N SER A 139 -4.15 8.75 -17.83
CA SER A 139 -3.71 8.64 -16.45
C SER A 139 -3.07 9.94 -15.94
N SER A 140 -2.39 10.69 -16.81
CA SER A 140 -1.79 11.99 -16.47
C SER A 140 -2.87 13.04 -16.19
N ILE A 141 -3.91 13.11 -17.02
CA ILE A 141 -5.05 14.04 -16.83
C ILE A 141 -5.79 13.69 -15.53
N ALA A 142 -6.15 12.42 -15.34
CA ALA A 142 -6.86 11.97 -14.14
C ALA A 142 -6.06 12.24 -12.85
N ASN A 143 -4.76 11.96 -12.86
CA ASN A 143 -3.87 12.26 -11.74
C ASN A 143 -3.68 13.77 -11.53
N GLY A 144 -3.59 14.56 -12.62
CA GLY A 144 -3.48 16.03 -12.55
C GLY A 144 -4.70 16.66 -11.91
N VAL A 145 -5.91 16.29 -12.37
CA VAL A 145 -7.18 16.76 -11.79
C VAL A 145 -7.30 16.37 -10.31
N ARG A 146 -7.04 15.09 -9.98
CA ARG A 146 -7.06 14.61 -8.60
C ARG A 146 -6.05 15.36 -7.74
N SER A 147 -4.80 15.47 -8.20
CA SER A 147 -3.73 16.14 -7.47
C SER A 147 -4.01 17.62 -7.26
N GLY A 148 -4.60 18.31 -8.25
CA GLY A 148 -5.04 19.69 -8.11
C GLY A 148 -6.16 19.86 -7.08
N LEU A 149 -7.17 18.98 -7.09
CA LEU A 149 -8.28 19.00 -6.14
C LEU A 149 -7.84 18.63 -4.71
N LEU A 150 -6.93 17.66 -4.57
CA LEU A 150 -6.47 17.17 -3.28
C LEU A 150 -5.19 17.87 -2.80
N GLY A 151 -4.50 18.63 -3.65
CA GLY A 151 -3.27 19.33 -3.31
C GLY A 151 -2.16 18.41 -2.80
N ASP A 152 -2.13 17.15 -3.28
CA ASP A 152 -1.19 16.15 -2.75
C ASP A 152 0.11 16.01 -3.56
N GLY A 153 0.20 16.65 -4.72
CA GLY A 153 1.41 16.69 -5.56
C GLY A 153 1.94 15.32 -6.00
N THR A 154 1.19 14.23 -5.75
CA THR A 154 1.67 12.87 -5.97
C THR A 154 1.43 12.42 -7.42
N PRO A 155 2.48 12.07 -8.16
CA PRO A 155 2.38 11.75 -9.59
C PRO A 155 1.75 10.39 -9.90
N ASP A 156 1.84 9.40 -8.98
CA ASP A 156 1.36 8.02 -9.18
C ASP A 156 0.75 7.43 -7.90
N THR A 157 -0.48 7.81 -7.59
CA THR A 157 -1.18 7.30 -6.40
C THR A 157 -1.66 5.86 -6.53
N GLY A 158 -1.75 5.36 -7.76
CA GLY A 158 -2.11 3.98 -8.06
C GLY A 158 -0.97 2.98 -7.88
N CYS A 159 0.23 3.42 -7.51
CA CYS A 159 1.32 2.51 -7.22
C CYS A 159 1.06 1.75 -5.92
N GLY A 160 1.13 0.40 -5.96
CA GLY A 160 0.91 -0.46 -4.79
C GLY A 160 2.04 -0.36 -3.76
N ILE A 161 3.29 -0.14 -4.25
CA ILE A 161 4.44 -0.06 -3.36
C ILE A 161 4.51 1.30 -2.66
N LYS A 162 4.47 1.27 -1.34
CA LYS A 162 4.54 2.43 -0.44
C LYS A 162 5.26 2.02 0.84
N LEU A 163 5.96 2.95 1.47
CA LEU A 163 6.51 2.79 2.82
C LEU A 163 6.01 3.94 3.69
N PHE A 164 5.41 3.65 4.83
CA PHE A 164 4.83 4.69 5.68
C PHE A 164 4.89 4.38 7.16
N SER A 165 4.76 5.44 7.98
CA SER A 165 4.62 5.33 9.42
C SER A 165 3.32 4.61 9.79
N ARG A 166 3.45 3.52 10.55
CA ARG A 166 2.30 2.77 11.08
C ARG A 166 1.43 3.63 11.99
N GLU A 167 2.03 4.41 12.86
CA GLU A 167 1.37 5.29 13.80
C GLU A 167 0.46 6.28 13.07
N VAL A 168 0.99 7.03 12.10
CA VAL A 168 0.21 8.01 11.32
C VAL A 168 -0.92 7.33 10.55
N PHE A 169 -0.68 6.14 9.98
CA PHE A 169 -1.74 5.41 9.26
C PHE A 169 -2.91 5.02 10.17
N LEU A 170 -2.65 4.64 11.42
CA LEU A 170 -3.69 4.23 12.36
C LEU A 170 -4.65 5.36 12.74
N GLU A 171 -4.20 6.61 12.63
CA GLU A 171 -5.00 7.83 12.86
C GLU A 171 -5.84 8.25 11.64
N LEU A 172 -5.66 7.58 10.49
CA LEU A 172 -6.41 7.93 9.29
C LEU A 172 -7.87 7.47 9.36
N PRO A 173 -8.81 8.25 8.79
CA PRO A 173 -10.19 7.82 8.65
C PRO A 173 -10.28 6.60 7.71
N ARG A 174 -11.14 5.65 8.05
CA ARG A 174 -11.32 4.41 7.29
C ARG A 174 -12.54 4.49 6.42
N PHE A 175 -12.33 4.20 5.14
CA PHE A 175 -13.39 4.07 4.15
C PHE A 175 -12.88 3.17 3.01
N ASP A 176 -13.80 2.66 2.20
CA ASP A 176 -13.40 1.86 1.04
C ASP A 176 -12.61 2.73 0.04
N HIS A 177 -11.67 2.12 -0.67
CA HIS A 177 -10.71 2.78 -1.58
C HIS A 177 -9.73 3.78 -0.94
N MET A 178 -9.68 3.93 0.39
CA MET A 178 -8.77 4.86 1.07
C MET A 178 -7.29 4.67 0.67
N HIS A 179 -6.89 3.45 0.30
CA HIS A 179 -5.52 3.13 -0.13
C HIS A 179 -5.04 3.96 -1.34
N ARG A 180 -5.98 4.51 -2.14
CA ARG A 180 -5.70 5.39 -3.29
C ARG A 180 -5.45 6.85 -2.88
N PHE A 181 -5.86 7.23 -1.68
CA PHE A 181 -5.83 8.59 -1.17
C PHE A 181 -4.84 8.79 -0.04
N LEU A 182 -3.98 7.80 0.23
CA LEU A 182 -3.01 7.88 1.34
C LEU A 182 -2.18 9.17 1.33
N PRO A 183 -1.66 9.70 0.19
CA PRO A 183 -0.93 10.95 0.21
C PRO A 183 -1.76 12.11 0.77
N ALA A 184 -2.97 12.30 0.28
CA ALA A 184 -3.87 13.36 0.75
C ALA A 184 -4.27 13.19 2.22
N LEU A 185 -4.45 11.94 2.68
CA LEU A 185 -4.81 11.61 4.06
C LEU A 185 -3.63 11.81 5.01
N PHE A 186 -2.41 11.42 4.62
CA PHE A 186 -1.19 11.69 5.39
C PHE A 186 -0.92 13.18 5.51
N MET A 187 -1.00 13.93 4.40
CA MET A 187 -0.84 15.39 4.42
C MET A 187 -1.88 16.10 5.27
N ARG A 188 -3.12 15.56 5.33
CA ARG A 188 -4.15 16.03 6.25
C ARG A 188 -3.70 15.92 7.73
N GLN A 189 -2.91 14.92 8.09
CA GLN A 189 -2.33 14.75 9.43
C GLN A 189 -1.07 15.61 9.65
N GLY A 190 -0.72 16.49 8.69
CA GLY A 190 0.51 17.27 8.74
C GLY A 190 1.77 16.49 8.32
N ALA A 191 1.61 15.27 7.86
CA ALA A 191 2.73 14.42 7.45
C ALA A 191 3.33 14.86 6.10
N ARG A 192 4.66 14.74 5.97
CA ARG A 192 5.37 14.96 4.71
C ARG A 192 5.33 13.70 3.86
N VAL A 193 5.16 13.90 2.54
CA VAL A 193 5.05 12.83 1.53
C VAL A 193 6.07 13.08 0.43
N ILE A 194 6.83 12.06 0.04
CA ILE A 194 7.72 12.12 -1.14
C ILE A 194 7.49 10.92 -2.07
N SER A 195 7.87 11.08 -3.34
CA SER A 195 7.75 10.05 -4.36
C SER A 195 9.12 9.54 -4.78
N ILE A 196 9.29 8.21 -4.82
CA ILE A 196 10.54 7.52 -5.14
C ILE A 196 10.35 6.75 -6.44
N PRO A 197 11.24 6.87 -7.43
CA PRO A 197 11.19 6.09 -8.66
C PRO A 197 11.29 4.59 -8.35
N VAL A 198 10.34 3.80 -8.90
CA VAL A 198 10.28 2.35 -8.75
C VAL A 198 10.06 1.66 -10.08
N SER A 199 10.39 0.38 -10.11
CA SER A 199 10.18 -0.50 -11.26
C SER A 199 8.69 -0.83 -11.43
N HIS A 200 8.31 -1.23 -12.64
CA HIS A 200 6.98 -1.76 -12.94
C HIS A 200 7.10 -2.97 -13.82
N ARG A 201 6.55 -4.08 -13.38
CA ARG A 201 6.51 -5.33 -14.13
C ARG A 201 5.19 -5.47 -14.89
N PRO A 202 5.16 -6.04 -16.10
CA PRO A 202 3.91 -6.43 -16.71
C PRO A 202 3.23 -7.51 -15.86
N ARG A 203 1.90 -7.49 -15.82
CA ARG A 203 1.15 -8.58 -15.18
C ARG A 203 1.37 -9.86 -15.95
N THR A 204 1.90 -10.87 -15.31
CA THR A 204 2.20 -12.17 -15.94
C THR A 204 1.09 -13.19 -15.75
N ARG A 205 0.24 -13.03 -14.69
CA ARG A 205 -0.80 -13.98 -14.29
C ARG A 205 -2.05 -13.24 -13.78
N GLY A 206 -3.22 -13.89 -13.90
CA GLY A 206 -4.50 -13.36 -13.44
C GLY A 206 -5.19 -12.37 -14.40
N SER A 207 -6.49 -12.10 -14.17
CA SER A 207 -7.32 -11.19 -14.97
C SER A 207 -7.74 -9.96 -14.17
N SER A 208 -7.94 -8.80 -14.86
CA SER A 208 -8.47 -7.59 -14.22
C SER A 208 -9.94 -7.78 -13.88
N LYS A 209 -10.29 -7.71 -12.60
CA LYS A 209 -11.63 -8.05 -12.07
C LYS A 209 -12.64 -6.90 -12.08
N TYR A 210 -12.34 -5.73 -12.68
CA TYR A 210 -13.19 -4.55 -12.56
C TYR A 210 -13.47 -3.83 -13.89
N GLY A 211 -14.74 -3.42 -14.11
CA GLY A 211 -15.19 -2.57 -15.21
C GLY A 211 -14.71 -1.11 -15.08
N MET A 212 -14.48 -0.44 -16.23
CA MET A 212 -13.87 0.91 -16.28
C MET A 212 -14.83 2.03 -15.83
N LEU A 213 -16.12 1.94 -16.17
CA LEU A 213 -17.11 2.99 -15.88
C LEU A 213 -17.47 3.12 -14.38
N ASN A 214 -17.64 1.99 -13.69
CA ASN A 214 -17.91 1.99 -12.24
C ASN A 214 -16.75 2.61 -11.43
N ARG A 215 -15.50 2.44 -11.89
CA ARG A 215 -14.34 3.03 -11.23
C ARG A 215 -14.29 4.54 -11.30
N LEU A 216 -14.82 5.13 -12.37
CA LEU A 216 -14.82 6.59 -12.57
C LEU A 216 -15.76 7.28 -11.59
N TRP A 217 -17.02 6.82 -11.50
CA TRP A 217 -18.02 7.40 -10.61
C TRP A 217 -17.65 7.26 -9.13
N VAL A 218 -17.22 6.08 -8.73
CA VAL A 218 -16.73 5.83 -7.37
C VAL A 218 -15.55 6.75 -7.06
N GLY A 219 -14.61 6.91 -8.00
CA GLY A 219 -13.46 7.81 -7.82
C GLY A 219 -13.85 9.28 -7.63
N ILE A 220 -14.89 9.78 -8.33
CA ILE A 220 -15.38 11.16 -8.18
C ILE A 220 -16.01 11.36 -6.80
N ILE A 221 -16.85 10.43 -6.36
CA ILE A 221 -17.49 10.48 -5.03
C ILE A 221 -16.42 10.44 -3.94
N ASP A 222 -15.43 9.54 -4.06
CA ASP A 222 -14.35 9.40 -3.10
C ASP A 222 -13.49 10.68 -3.01
N ILE A 223 -13.20 11.36 -4.14
CA ILE A 223 -12.50 12.65 -4.15
C ILE A 223 -13.31 13.70 -3.36
N GLY A 224 -14.61 13.81 -3.59
CA GLY A 224 -15.49 14.70 -2.83
C GLY A 224 -15.46 14.41 -1.33
N GLY A 225 -15.52 13.13 -0.95
CA GLY A 225 -15.41 12.68 0.43
C GLY A 225 -14.08 13.06 1.08
N VAL A 226 -12.97 12.85 0.37
CA VAL A 226 -11.63 13.21 0.87
C VAL A 226 -11.46 14.73 0.99
N MET A 227 -12.00 15.51 0.04
CA MET A 227 -12.01 16.98 0.14
C MET A 227 -12.78 17.44 1.38
N TRP A 228 -13.95 16.85 1.64
CA TRP A 228 -14.74 17.12 2.83
C TRP A 228 -13.97 16.78 4.11
N LEU A 229 -13.36 15.58 4.20
CA LEU A 229 -12.54 15.16 5.33
C LEU A 229 -11.38 16.14 5.60
N ARG A 230 -10.71 16.63 4.54
CA ARG A 230 -9.61 17.61 4.69
C ARG A 230 -10.07 18.94 5.24
N ARG A 231 -11.24 19.45 4.81
CA ARG A 231 -11.81 20.71 5.30
C ARG A 231 -12.29 20.65 6.75
N ARG A 232 -12.65 19.47 7.24
CA ARG A 232 -13.19 19.25 8.60
C ARG A 232 -12.12 18.89 9.63
N TYR A 233 -10.90 18.63 9.20
CA TYR A 233 -9.82 18.29 10.12
C TYR A 233 -9.33 19.52 10.89
N LYS A 234 -9.22 19.36 12.23
CA LYS A 234 -8.58 20.33 13.11
C LYS A 234 -7.24 19.74 13.55
N SER A 235 -6.13 20.27 13.03
CA SER A 235 -4.78 19.89 13.46
C SER A 235 -4.37 20.66 14.71
N GLY A 236 -3.42 20.10 15.46
CA GLY A 236 -2.72 20.85 16.52
C GLY A 236 -3.49 20.97 17.83
N LEU A 237 -4.40 20.03 18.16
CA LEU A 237 -4.95 19.92 19.51
C LEU A 237 -3.82 19.53 20.46
N LEU A 238 -3.38 20.48 21.28
CA LEU A 238 -2.51 20.23 22.42
C LEU A 238 -3.39 19.97 23.62
N VAL A 239 -3.38 18.74 24.12
CA VAL A 239 -4.00 18.39 25.39
C VAL A 239 -2.96 18.60 26.49
N ARG A 240 -3.28 19.38 27.49
CA ARG A 240 -2.49 19.51 28.72
C ARG A 240 -3.30 18.86 29.83
N GLU A 241 -2.65 18.07 30.64
CA GLU A 241 -3.17 17.58 31.90
C GLU A 241 -2.73 18.60 32.97
N ASP A 242 -3.67 19.15 33.73
CA ASP A 242 -3.45 20.13 34.81
C ASP A 242 -3.26 19.41 36.15
#